data_5b804a5ab58add273ec74e345892b0e7
#
_entry.id   5b804a5ab58add273ec74e345892b0e7
#
_cell.length_a   1.000
_cell.length_b   1.000
_cell.length_c   1.000
_cell.angle_alpha   90.00
_cell.angle_beta   90.00
_cell.angle_gamma   90.00
#
_symmetry.space_group_name_H-M   'P 1'
#
loop_
_entity.id
_entity.type
_entity.pdbx_description
1 polymer ?
#
loop_
_entity_poly.entity_id
_entity_poly.type
_entity_poly.pdbx_seq_one_letter_code
_entity_poly.pdbx_strand_id
1 'polypeptide(L)'
;MNTKILATLGPSSLNIDTVKKLTKKGVDLFRINLSHTKLEDVRKIIENIQSWSDVPVCLDSEGAQIRNQDMVSESVNFQKDDIVKIHHTSVVGDSNNISFTPNNVSQQLKVG
;
A
#
# COMPACT_ATOMS: atom_id res chain seq x y z
N MET A 1 23.49 -22.05 -6.89
CA MET A 1 22.57 -20.89 -6.95
C MET A 1 21.96 -20.70 -5.57
N ASN A 2 22.22 -19.58 -4.95
CA ASN A 2 21.64 -19.29 -3.63
C ASN A 2 20.32 -18.54 -3.79
N THR A 3 19.23 -19.22 -3.50
CA THR A 3 17.91 -18.58 -3.42
C THR A 3 17.82 -17.76 -2.13
N LYS A 4 17.46 -16.50 -2.27
CA LYS A 4 17.16 -15.64 -1.13
C LYS A 4 15.66 -15.58 -0.90
N ILE A 5 15.26 -15.56 0.36
CA ILE A 5 13.86 -15.54 0.77
C ILE A 5 13.51 -14.16 1.31
N LEU A 6 12.59 -13.50 0.64
CA LEU A 6 11.95 -12.27 1.11
C LEU A 6 10.60 -12.61 1.71
N ALA A 7 10.35 -12.17 2.92
CA ALA A 7 9.06 -12.36 3.59
C ALA A 7 8.38 -11.00 3.83
N THR A 8 7.19 -10.83 3.27
CA THR A 8 6.37 -9.65 3.57
C THR A 8 5.65 -9.85 4.90
N LEU A 9 5.82 -8.89 5.80
CA LEU A 9 5.13 -8.85 7.08
C LEU A 9 3.83 -8.02 6.95
N GLY A 10 2.74 -8.59 7.41
CA GLY A 10 1.43 -7.95 7.44
C GLY A 10 0.75 -8.10 8.80
N PRO A 11 -0.53 -7.74 8.94
CA PRO A 11 -1.22 -7.74 10.23
C PRO A 11 -1.16 -9.06 10.99
N SER A 12 -1.20 -10.19 10.29
CA SER A 12 -1.15 -11.53 10.90
C SER A 12 0.26 -12.02 11.24
N SER A 13 1.30 -11.42 10.66
CA SER A 13 2.69 -11.87 10.79
C SER A 13 3.62 -10.87 11.50
N LEU A 14 3.16 -9.64 11.72
CA LEU A 14 3.93 -8.59 12.37
C LEU A 14 3.84 -8.73 13.92
N ASN A 15 4.43 -9.80 14.42
CA ASN A 15 4.53 -10.08 15.85
C ASN A 15 5.85 -10.82 16.16
N ILE A 16 6.27 -10.74 17.41
CA ILE A 16 7.57 -11.26 17.84
C ILE A 16 7.76 -12.75 17.55
N ASP A 17 6.74 -13.58 17.78
CA ASP A 17 6.85 -15.03 17.61
C ASP A 17 7.03 -15.41 16.14
N THR A 18 6.25 -14.80 15.26
CA THR A 18 6.34 -15.04 13.82
C THR A 18 7.65 -14.52 13.24
N VAL A 19 8.08 -13.31 13.60
CA VAL A 19 9.35 -12.74 13.13
C VAL A 19 10.53 -13.59 13.56
N LYS A 20 10.60 -14.01 14.83
CA LYS A 20 11.65 -14.90 15.32
C LYS A 20 11.64 -16.27 14.63
N LYS A 21 10.47 -16.82 14.39
CA LYS A 21 10.31 -18.10 13.68
C LYS A 21 10.79 -18.01 12.23
N LEU A 22 10.46 -16.93 11.53
CA LEU A 22 10.90 -16.69 10.16
C LEU A 22 12.41 -16.47 10.10
N THR A 23 12.97 -15.70 11.02
CA THR A 23 14.42 -15.51 11.16
C THR A 23 15.14 -16.85 11.33
N LYS A 24 14.66 -17.68 12.24
CA LYS A 24 15.24 -19.02 12.49
C LYS A 24 15.15 -19.94 11.27
N LYS A 25 14.13 -19.74 10.41
CA LYS A 25 13.95 -20.51 9.18
C LYS A 25 14.78 -19.99 8.00
N GLY A 26 15.57 -18.93 8.19
CA GLY A 26 16.52 -18.44 7.19
C GLY A 26 15.93 -17.43 6.20
N VAL A 27 14.97 -16.62 6.62
CA VAL A 27 14.52 -15.46 5.82
C VAL A 27 15.67 -14.45 5.72
N ASP A 28 15.94 -13.98 4.51
CA ASP A 28 17.05 -13.05 4.22
C ASP A 28 16.62 -11.58 4.29
N LEU A 29 15.34 -11.29 4.10
CA LEU A 29 14.83 -9.92 4.04
C LEU A 29 13.36 -9.87 4.48
N PHE A 30 13.03 -8.96 5.37
CA PHE A 30 11.63 -8.60 5.66
C PHE A 30 11.20 -7.42 4.81
N ARG A 31 9.99 -7.48 4.27
CA ARG A 31 9.39 -6.41 3.48
C ARG A 31 8.17 -5.84 4.19
N ILE A 32 8.11 -4.53 4.28
CA ILE A 32 6.93 -3.77 4.71
C ILE A 32 6.33 -3.08 3.49
N ASN A 33 5.08 -3.40 3.21
CA ASN A 33 4.34 -2.77 2.12
C ASN A 33 3.73 -1.44 2.60
N LEU A 34 4.26 -0.32 2.11
CA LEU A 34 3.82 1.01 2.52
C LEU A 34 2.42 1.37 2.02
N SER A 35 1.89 0.64 1.01
CA SER A 35 0.49 0.83 0.58
C SER A 35 -0.55 0.39 1.61
N HIS A 36 -0.17 -0.49 2.53
CA HIS A 36 -1.04 -1.02 3.60
C HIS A 36 -0.57 -0.64 5.00
N THR A 37 0.33 0.33 5.10
CA THR A 37 0.91 0.77 6.38
C THR A 37 0.76 2.28 6.51
N LYS A 38 0.24 2.74 7.63
CA LYS A 38 0.19 4.17 7.92
C LYS A 38 1.60 4.70 8.13
N LEU A 39 1.91 5.83 7.52
CA LEU A 39 3.24 6.42 7.56
C LEU A 39 3.71 6.71 9.00
N GLU A 40 2.80 7.12 9.86
CA GLU A 40 3.05 7.38 11.28
C GLU A 40 3.50 6.14 12.07
N ASP A 41 3.10 4.93 11.62
CA ASP A 41 3.42 3.66 12.28
C ASP A 41 4.74 3.04 11.81
N VAL A 42 5.24 3.46 10.63
CA VAL A 42 6.39 2.82 9.97
C VAL A 42 7.62 2.75 10.88
N ARG A 43 7.95 3.85 11.54
CA ARG A 43 9.12 3.91 12.44
C ARG A 43 9.02 2.87 13.55
N LYS A 44 7.88 2.83 14.23
CA LYS A 44 7.64 1.89 15.33
C LYS A 44 7.69 0.44 14.86
N ILE A 45 7.15 0.16 13.68
CA ILE A 45 7.18 -1.19 13.08
C ILE A 45 8.63 -1.61 12.82
N ILE A 46 9.46 -0.74 12.25
CA ILE A 46 10.88 -1.03 11.99
C ILE A 46 11.61 -1.28 13.30
N GLU A 47 11.46 -0.41 14.30
CA GLU A 47 12.10 -0.54 15.61
C GLU A 47 11.72 -1.86 16.28
N ASN A 48 10.46 -2.26 16.20
CA ASN A 48 9.99 -3.55 16.72
C ASN A 48 10.68 -4.73 16.02
N ILE A 49 10.67 -4.76 14.68
CA ILE A 49 11.28 -5.85 13.92
C ILE A 49 12.78 -5.95 14.24
N GLN A 50 13.48 -4.82 14.26
CA GLN A 50 14.92 -4.76 14.59
C GLN A 50 15.23 -5.20 16.02
N SER A 51 14.31 -5.02 16.94
CA SER A 51 14.44 -5.55 18.30
C SER A 51 14.25 -7.07 18.39
N TRP A 52 13.58 -7.67 17.41
CA TRP A 52 13.26 -9.11 17.38
C TRP A 52 14.19 -9.92 16.47
N SER A 53 14.85 -9.28 15.52
CA SER A 53 15.65 -9.94 14.48
C SER A 53 16.71 -9.03 13.90
N ASP A 54 17.84 -9.65 13.50
CA ASP A 54 18.92 -8.98 12.76
C ASP A 54 18.70 -8.99 11.24
N VAL A 55 17.63 -9.62 10.77
CA VAL A 55 17.30 -9.66 9.34
C VAL A 55 16.94 -8.24 8.86
N PRO A 56 17.53 -7.77 7.74
CA PRO A 56 17.25 -6.43 7.21
C PRO A 56 15.78 -6.22 6.88
N VAL A 57 15.32 -4.98 6.99
CA VAL A 57 13.96 -4.55 6.65
C VAL A 57 14.00 -3.71 5.38
N CYS A 58 13.16 -4.06 4.42
CA CYS A 58 12.93 -3.31 3.18
C CYS A 58 11.57 -2.61 3.26
N LEU A 59 11.56 -1.34 2.93
CA LEU A 59 10.34 -0.56 2.74
C LEU A 59 9.99 -0.54 1.26
N ASP A 60 8.82 -1.05 0.91
CA ASP A 60 8.34 -1.04 -0.47
C ASP A 60 7.32 0.06 -0.66
N SER A 61 7.75 1.14 -1.31
CA SER A 61 6.88 2.25 -1.69
C SER A 61 6.10 1.92 -2.96
N GLU A 62 4.90 2.49 -3.09
CA GLU A 62 4.09 2.33 -4.31
C GLU A 62 4.71 2.99 -5.54
N GLY A 63 5.64 3.92 -5.35
CA GLY A 63 6.09 4.81 -6.42
C GLY A 63 5.01 5.84 -6.78
N ALA A 64 5.03 6.32 -8.02
CA ALA A 64 4.10 7.33 -8.53
C ALA A 64 2.79 6.69 -9.02
N GLN A 65 2.02 6.08 -8.14
CA GLN A 65 0.74 5.48 -8.47
C GLN A 65 -0.42 6.45 -8.28
N ILE A 66 -1.41 6.31 -9.15
CA ILE A 66 -2.69 7.00 -9.04
C ILE A 66 -3.72 5.99 -8.56
N ARG A 67 -4.45 6.36 -7.51
CA ARG A 67 -5.52 5.53 -6.96
C ARG A 67 -6.79 6.34 -6.78
N ASN A 68 -7.94 5.73 -6.98
CA ASN A 68 -9.21 6.32 -6.57
C ASN A 68 -9.27 6.41 -5.03
N GLN A 69 -9.97 7.41 -4.55
CA GLN A 69 -10.26 7.58 -3.12
C GLN A 69 -11.52 6.79 -2.73
N ASP A 70 -12.04 7.05 -1.53
CA ASP A 70 -13.18 6.31 -0.99
C ASP A 70 -14.37 6.31 -1.95
N MET A 71 -15.05 5.16 -2.02
CA MET A 71 -16.23 4.93 -2.84
C MET A 71 -17.41 4.52 -1.96
N VAL A 72 -18.62 4.82 -2.38
CA VAL A 72 -19.86 4.41 -1.68
C VAL A 72 -20.08 2.89 -1.70
N SER A 73 -19.42 2.18 -2.63
CA SER A 73 -19.51 0.74 -2.80
C SER A 73 -18.16 0.14 -3.14
N GLU A 74 -18.00 -1.17 -2.94
CA GLU A 74 -16.75 -1.89 -3.25
C GLU A 74 -16.36 -1.82 -4.73
N SER A 75 -17.34 -1.69 -5.61
CA SER A 75 -17.13 -1.57 -7.04
C SER A 75 -18.22 -0.73 -7.70
N VAL A 76 -17.85 -0.03 -8.76
CA VAL A 76 -18.76 0.74 -9.61
C VAL A 76 -18.45 0.36 -11.06
N ASN A 77 -19.50 0.02 -11.81
CA ASN A 77 -19.39 -0.28 -13.23
C ASN A 77 -19.71 0.96 -14.07
N PHE A 78 -18.81 1.28 -14.98
CA PHE A 78 -19.02 2.33 -15.97
C PHE A 78 -19.30 1.72 -17.35
N GLN A 79 -20.18 2.32 -18.09
CA GLN A 79 -20.47 1.93 -19.48
C GLN A 79 -19.92 2.97 -20.44
N LYS A 80 -19.83 2.59 -21.70
CA LYS A 80 -19.48 3.52 -22.76
C LYS A 80 -20.48 4.69 -22.75
N ASP A 81 -19.94 5.89 -22.91
CA ASP A 81 -20.67 7.16 -22.92
C ASP A 81 -21.19 7.67 -21.55
N ASP A 82 -20.88 6.96 -20.47
CA ASP A 82 -21.13 7.51 -19.12
C ASP A 82 -20.28 8.77 -18.89
N ILE A 83 -20.90 9.76 -18.22
CA ILE A 83 -20.20 10.96 -17.82
C ILE A 83 -19.87 10.88 -16.34
N VAL A 84 -18.55 10.91 -16.04
CA VAL A 84 -18.03 10.88 -14.67
C VAL A 84 -17.28 12.18 -14.38
N LYS A 85 -17.63 12.86 -13.29
CA LYS A 85 -16.94 14.05 -12.83
C LYS A 85 -15.72 13.65 -11.99
N ILE A 86 -14.54 14.11 -12.40
CA ILE A 86 -13.31 13.97 -11.65
C ILE A 86 -13.11 15.22 -10.81
N HIS A 87 -13.16 15.06 -9.49
CA HIS A 87 -13.01 16.17 -8.54
C HIS A 87 -11.55 16.39 -8.18
N HIS A 88 -11.15 17.66 -8.04
CA HIS A 88 -9.80 18.04 -7.58
C HIS A 88 -9.63 17.84 -6.07
N THR A 89 -10.71 17.88 -5.33
CA THR A 89 -10.75 17.64 -3.88
C THR A 89 -11.33 16.25 -3.59
N SER A 90 -11.03 15.72 -2.41
CA SER A 90 -11.53 14.42 -2.00
C SER A 90 -13.06 14.41 -1.90
N VAL A 91 -13.69 13.46 -2.56
CA VAL A 91 -15.13 13.17 -2.46
C VAL A 91 -15.31 11.67 -2.27
N VAL A 92 -16.41 11.27 -1.63
CA VAL A 92 -16.84 9.87 -1.67
C VAL A 92 -17.40 9.60 -3.06
N GLY A 93 -16.73 8.73 -3.82
CA GLY A 93 -17.05 8.46 -5.22
C GLY A 93 -18.30 7.59 -5.38
N ASP A 94 -18.95 7.77 -6.52
CA ASP A 94 -20.11 6.99 -6.98
C ASP A 94 -20.06 6.82 -8.50
N SER A 95 -21.17 6.44 -9.12
CA SER A 95 -21.26 6.28 -10.58
C SER A 95 -21.08 7.57 -11.39
N ASN A 96 -21.14 8.74 -10.75
CA ASN A 96 -21.05 10.04 -11.42
C ASN A 96 -19.88 10.89 -10.93
N ASN A 97 -19.28 10.56 -9.81
CA ASN A 97 -18.25 11.34 -9.15
C ASN A 97 -17.09 10.47 -8.70
N ILE A 98 -15.87 10.94 -8.93
CA ILE A 98 -14.65 10.25 -8.50
C ILE A 98 -13.58 11.26 -8.11
N SER A 99 -12.72 10.91 -7.19
CA SER A 99 -11.50 11.64 -6.86
C SER A 99 -10.31 10.70 -6.73
N PHE A 100 -9.11 11.25 -6.95
CA PHE A 100 -7.86 10.48 -6.95
C PHE A 100 -6.89 10.95 -5.89
N THR A 101 -6.01 10.03 -5.50
CA THR A 101 -4.79 10.30 -4.75
C THR A 101 -3.60 10.15 -5.70
N PRO A 102 -2.65 11.11 -5.75
CA PRO A 102 -2.66 12.42 -5.08
C PRO A 102 -3.69 13.40 -5.67
N ASN A 103 -4.12 14.37 -4.87
CA ASN A 103 -5.24 15.29 -5.22
C ASN A 103 -5.05 16.11 -6.52
N ASN A 104 -3.81 16.37 -6.92
CA ASN A 104 -3.52 17.19 -8.11
C ASN A 104 -3.47 16.38 -9.41
N VAL A 105 -3.71 15.10 -9.37
CA VAL A 105 -3.62 14.19 -10.53
C VAL A 105 -4.61 14.58 -11.61
N SER A 106 -5.82 15.00 -11.22
CA SER A 106 -6.86 15.40 -12.18
C SER A 106 -6.43 16.54 -13.10
N GLN A 107 -5.51 17.41 -12.66
CA GLN A 107 -4.95 18.49 -13.46
C GLN A 107 -3.93 18.01 -14.52
N GLN A 108 -3.42 16.79 -14.36
CA GLN A 108 -2.43 16.20 -15.26
C GLN A 108 -3.07 15.33 -16.34
N LEU A 109 -4.36 15.03 -16.22
CA LEU A 109 -5.07 14.23 -17.20
C LEU A 109 -5.28 14.99 -18.50
N LYS A 110 -5.11 14.33 -19.61
CA LYS A 110 -5.31 14.87 -20.96
C LYS A 110 -6.29 13.99 -21.72
N VAL A 111 -6.97 14.58 -22.68
CA VAL A 111 -7.84 13.83 -23.60
C VAL A 111 -6.99 12.97 -24.54
N GLY A 112 -7.38 11.72 -24.73
CA GLY A 112 -6.72 10.76 -25.62
C GLY A 112 -6.03 9.63 -24.94
#